data_e1b7c7c3b409f2dc7c3dfc2cfa4c69cd
#
_entry.id   e1b7c7c3b409f2dc7c3dfc2cfa4c69cd
#
_cell.length_a   1.000
_cell.length_b   1.000
_cell.length_c   1.000
_cell.angle_alpha   90.00
_cell.angle_beta   90.00
_cell.angle_gamma   90.00
#
_symmetry.space_group_name_H-M   'P 1'
#
loop_
_entity.id
_entity.type
_entity.pdbx_description
1 polymer ?
#
loop_
_entity_poly.entity_id
_entity_poly.type
_entity_poly.pdbx_seq_one_letter_code
_entity_poly.pdbx_strand_id
1 'polypeptide(L)'
;RLVGSEMCIRDSMYGCRGWTLHHNTDIWRVTGAIDKAPSGLWPTGGAWLCRHLWERYLYTGDMEFLRSAYPIMKEAGKFFDEIMVKEPLHNWLVVCPSNSPENTHAGSNGKATTAAGCTLDNQLIFDLWNQIITTARLLGTDAEFATRLEQRLKEMAPMQIGRWGQLQEWMMDWDNPQDVHRHVSHLYGLFPSNQ
;
A
#
# COMPACT_ATOMS: atom_id res chain seq x y z
N ARG A 1 3.92 -13.50 -16.91
CA ARG A 1 2.52 -13.02 -17.11
C ARG A 1 1.71 -13.29 -15.85
N LEU A 2 1.61 -12.28 -14.99
CA LEU A 2 0.68 -12.24 -13.85
C LEU A 2 -0.67 -11.63 -14.25
N VAL A 3 -0.99 -11.55 -15.53
CA VAL A 3 -1.97 -10.64 -16.12
C VAL A 3 -3.43 -11.17 -16.10
N GLY A 4 -3.73 -12.23 -15.37
CA GLY A 4 -5.09 -12.79 -15.39
C GLY A 4 -5.82 -12.68 -14.04
N SER A 5 -5.21 -13.18 -12.98
CA SER A 5 -5.84 -13.27 -11.67
C SER A 5 -5.94 -11.92 -10.95
N GLU A 6 -4.93 -11.04 -11.10
CA GLU A 6 -4.93 -9.70 -10.49
C GLU A 6 -6.04 -8.80 -11.03
N MET A 7 -6.29 -8.90 -12.33
CA MET A 7 -7.37 -8.16 -12.99
C MET A 7 -8.75 -8.71 -12.60
N CYS A 8 -8.89 -10.02 -12.53
CA CYS A 8 -10.15 -10.63 -12.09
C CYS A 8 -10.51 -10.23 -10.67
N ILE A 9 -9.55 -10.17 -9.76
CA ILE A 9 -9.78 -9.78 -8.36
C ILE A 9 -10.16 -8.31 -8.27
N ARG A 10 -9.45 -7.41 -8.95
CA ARG A 10 -9.85 -6.00 -8.98
C ARG A 10 -11.26 -5.80 -9.53
N ASP A 11 -11.64 -6.53 -10.59
CA ASP A 11 -12.95 -6.40 -11.22
C ASP A 11 -14.07 -6.98 -10.34
N SER A 12 -13.85 -8.18 -9.79
CA SER A 12 -14.88 -8.89 -9.03
C SER A 12 -14.99 -8.45 -7.57
N MET A 13 -13.90 -8.01 -6.95
CA MET A 13 -13.86 -7.65 -5.54
C MET A 13 -13.88 -6.14 -5.31
N TYR A 14 -13.23 -5.36 -6.15
CA TYR A 14 -13.06 -3.91 -5.96
C TYR A 14 -13.76 -3.05 -7.00
N GLY A 15 -14.05 -3.57 -8.19
CA GLY A 15 -14.74 -2.83 -9.26
C GLY A 15 -13.98 -1.59 -9.76
N CYS A 16 -12.65 -1.63 -9.78
CA CYS A 16 -11.78 -0.49 -10.12
C CYS A 16 -10.79 -0.84 -11.23
N ARG A 17 -10.01 0.15 -11.69
CA ARG A 17 -8.93 -0.05 -12.67
C ARG A 17 -7.63 -0.46 -12.01
N GLY A 18 -6.64 -0.83 -12.82
CA GLY A 18 -5.31 -1.20 -12.35
C GLY A 18 -5.17 -2.68 -11.99
N TRP A 19 -4.36 -3.01 -11.02
CA TRP A 19 -4.19 -4.37 -10.50
C TRP A 19 -3.80 -4.33 -9.02
N THR A 20 -4.09 -5.41 -8.33
CA THR A 20 -3.66 -5.61 -6.95
C THR A 20 -3.22 -7.04 -6.69
N LEU A 21 -2.43 -7.21 -5.65
CA LEU A 21 -2.03 -8.47 -5.07
C LEU A 21 -2.14 -8.34 -3.55
N HIS A 22 -2.80 -9.31 -2.93
CA HIS A 22 -2.92 -9.35 -1.48
C HIS A 22 -1.62 -9.88 -0.83
N HIS A 23 -1.70 -10.31 0.41
CA HIS A 23 -0.52 -10.67 1.21
C HIS A 23 0.29 -11.84 0.66
N ASN A 24 -0.28 -12.68 -0.21
CA ASN A 24 0.33 -13.94 -0.62
C ASN A 24 0.01 -14.27 -2.08
N THR A 25 0.88 -15.06 -2.69
CA THR A 25 0.68 -15.74 -3.96
C THR A 25 1.37 -17.10 -3.93
N ASP A 26 0.93 -18.04 -4.74
CA ASP A 26 1.42 -19.40 -4.79
C ASP A 26 1.82 -19.84 -6.20
N ILE A 27 2.11 -21.13 -6.38
CA ILE A 27 2.48 -21.70 -7.68
C ILE A 27 1.35 -21.61 -8.72
N TRP A 28 0.10 -21.48 -8.29
CA TRP A 28 -1.05 -21.26 -9.17
C TRP A 28 -1.30 -19.77 -9.45
N ARG A 29 -0.47 -18.88 -8.86
CA ARG A 29 -0.55 -17.43 -9.07
C ARG A 29 -1.87 -16.82 -8.60
N VAL A 30 -2.39 -17.32 -7.50
CA VAL A 30 -3.52 -16.69 -6.82
C VAL A 30 -3.06 -15.36 -6.22
N THR A 31 -3.83 -14.31 -6.42
CA THR A 31 -3.51 -12.95 -5.96
C THR A 31 -4.58 -12.36 -5.05
N GLY A 32 -5.66 -13.10 -4.81
CA GLY A 32 -6.76 -12.72 -3.92
C GLY A 32 -6.42 -12.79 -2.45
N ALA A 33 -7.38 -12.32 -1.65
CA ALA A 33 -7.32 -12.53 -0.20
C ALA A 33 -7.53 -14.02 0.09
N ILE A 34 -6.46 -14.72 0.38
CA ILE A 34 -6.46 -16.14 0.74
C ILE A 34 -6.22 -16.31 2.24
N ASP A 35 -6.33 -17.55 2.74
CA ASP A 35 -6.35 -17.91 4.15
C ASP A 35 -7.60 -17.32 4.85
N LYS A 36 -7.39 -16.61 5.94
CA LYS A 36 -8.45 -15.96 6.70
C LYS A 36 -8.33 -14.44 6.61
N ALA A 37 -9.44 -13.73 6.73
CA ALA A 37 -9.47 -12.27 6.64
C ALA A 37 -8.41 -11.56 7.51
N PRO A 38 -8.12 -11.99 8.75
CA PRO A 38 -7.09 -11.40 9.58
C PRO A 38 -5.68 -11.36 8.97
N SER A 39 -5.38 -12.29 8.09
CA SER A 39 -4.07 -12.38 7.44
C SER A 39 -4.15 -11.96 5.97
N GLY A 40 -5.21 -12.37 5.29
CA GLY A 40 -5.34 -12.26 3.84
C GLY A 40 -5.85 -10.93 3.31
N LEU A 41 -6.60 -10.18 4.11
CA LEU A 41 -7.22 -8.94 3.67
C LEU A 41 -6.23 -7.76 3.74
N TRP A 42 -5.14 -7.84 3.00
CA TRP A 42 -4.13 -6.81 2.90
C TRP A 42 -3.83 -6.52 1.42
N PRO A 43 -4.41 -5.45 0.84
CA PRO A 43 -4.36 -5.25 -0.60
C PRO A 43 -3.08 -4.57 -1.09
N THR A 44 -2.15 -4.20 -0.21
CA THR A 44 -0.96 -3.42 -0.56
C THR A 44 0.26 -4.25 -0.97
N GLY A 45 0.12 -5.58 -1.09
CA GLY A 45 1.18 -6.46 -1.56
C GLY A 45 1.71 -6.10 -2.96
N GLY A 46 0.83 -5.64 -3.86
CA GLY A 46 1.23 -5.14 -5.18
C GLY A 46 2.12 -3.91 -5.11
N ALA A 47 1.82 -2.97 -4.20
CA ALA A 47 2.66 -1.80 -3.95
C ALA A 47 4.04 -2.21 -3.42
N TRP A 48 4.08 -3.15 -2.47
CA TRP A 48 5.32 -3.71 -1.97
C TRP A 48 6.21 -4.28 -3.07
N LEU A 49 5.64 -5.08 -3.99
CA LEU A 49 6.40 -5.69 -5.09
C LEU A 49 6.89 -4.66 -6.12
N CYS A 50 6.13 -3.61 -6.38
CA CYS A 50 6.55 -2.53 -7.27
C CYS A 50 7.83 -1.84 -6.80
N ARG A 51 8.08 -1.79 -5.49
CA ARG A 51 9.29 -1.25 -4.90
C ARG A 51 10.56 -1.91 -5.48
N HIS A 52 10.56 -3.23 -5.71
CA HIS A 52 11.72 -3.94 -6.28
C HIS A 52 12.03 -3.50 -7.71
N LEU A 53 11.01 -3.10 -8.48
CA LEU A 53 11.20 -2.55 -9.83
C LEU A 53 11.91 -1.21 -9.76
N TRP A 54 11.46 -0.35 -8.84
CA TRP A 54 12.08 0.94 -8.61
C TRP A 54 13.52 0.82 -8.08
N GLU A 55 13.77 -0.04 -7.10
CA GLU A 55 15.12 -0.29 -6.57
C GLU A 55 16.08 -0.76 -7.64
N ARG A 56 15.67 -1.69 -8.49
CA ARG A 56 16.51 -2.12 -9.61
C ARG A 56 16.94 -0.93 -10.46
N TYR A 57 16.02 -0.03 -10.78
CA TYR A 57 16.37 1.19 -11.50
C TYR A 57 17.37 2.05 -10.71
N LEU A 58 17.16 2.26 -9.41
CA LEU A 58 18.08 3.06 -8.60
C LEU A 58 19.51 2.50 -8.57
N TYR A 59 19.65 1.17 -8.53
CA TYR A 59 20.96 0.54 -8.52
C TYR A 59 21.64 0.49 -9.90
N THR A 60 20.89 0.49 -10.98
CA THR A 60 21.42 0.26 -12.33
C THR A 60 21.43 1.51 -13.22
N GLY A 61 20.55 2.47 -12.95
CA GLY A 61 20.27 3.59 -13.85
C GLY A 61 19.67 3.18 -15.20
N ASP A 62 19.18 1.93 -15.33
CA ASP A 62 18.69 1.37 -16.59
C ASP A 62 17.33 1.98 -16.97
N MET A 63 17.38 2.96 -17.87
CA MET A 63 16.20 3.67 -18.37
C MET A 63 15.31 2.79 -19.28
N GLU A 64 15.87 1.81 -19.96
CA GLU A 64 15.09 0.88 -20.78
C GLU A 64 14.28 -0.05 -19.89
N PHE A 65 14.91 -0.59 -18.85
CA PHE A 65 14.20 -1.34 -17.82
C PHE A 65 13.10 -0.50 -17.16
N LEU A 66 13.41 0.74 -16.74
CA LEU A 66 12.43 1.62 -16.11
C LEU A 66 11.22 1.85 -17.01
N ARG A 67 11.45 2.07 -18.31
CA ARG A 67 10.36 2.22 -19.29
C ARG A 67 9.51 0.97 -19.39
N SER A 68 10.11 -0.22 -19.32
CA SER A 68 9.38 -1.50 -19.37
C SER A 68 8.61 -1.80 -18.08
N ALA A 69 9.12 -1.36 -16.92
CA ALA A 69 8.51 -1.56 -15.60
C ALA A 69 7.40 -0.54 -15.30
N TYR A 70 7.48 0.65 -15.86
CA TYR A 70 6.55 1.75 -15.58
C TYR A 70 5.06 1.40 -15.74
N PRO A 71 4.61 0.72 -16.82
CA PRO A 71 3.21 0.31 -16.94
C PRO A 71 2.72 -0.55 -15.77
N ILE A 72 3.57 -1.41 -15.22
CA ILE A 72 3.22 -2.26 -14.08
C ILE A 72 3.00 -1.39 -12.84
N MET A 73 3.93 -0.50 -12.54
CA MET A 73 3.83 0.43 -11.40
C MET A 73 2.63 1.37 -11.55
N LYS A 74 2.43 1.93 -12.74
CA LYS A 74 1.31 2.83 -13.07
C LYS A 74 -0.04 2.18 -12.81
N GLU A 75 -0.24 0.97 -13.29
CA GLU A 75 -1.51 0.26 -13.10
C GLU A 75 -1.74 -0.10 -11.62
N ALA A 76 -0.69 -0.46 -10.85
CA ALA A 76 -0.81 -0.60 -9.40
C ALA A 76 -1.20 0.73 -8.73
N GLY A 77 -0.60 1.85 -9.18
CA GLY A 77 -0.95 3.18 -8.66
C GLY A 77 -2.38 3.59 -8.94
N LYS A 78 -2.94 3.25 -10.10
CA LYS A 78 -4.35 3.50 -10.45
C LYS A 78 -5.31 2.74 -9.55
N PHE A 79 -4.97 1.51 -9.17
CA PHE A 79 -5.77 0.74 -8.23
C PHE A 79 -5.95 1.51 -6.92
N PHE A 80 -4.88 1.99 -6.32
CA PHE A 80 -4.97 2.74 -5.06
C PHE A 80 -5.62 4.11 -5.22
N ASP A 81 -5.44 4.78 -6.35
CA ASP A 81 -6.13 6.05 -6.63
C ASP A 81 -7.66 5.91 -6.62
N GLU A 82 -8.18 4.73 -6.95
CA GLU A 82 -9.61 4.46 -7.01
C GLU A 82 -10.17 3.81 -5.74
N ILE A 83 -9.41 2.95 -5.05
CA ILE A 83 -9.94 2.22 -3.89
C ILE A 83 -9.82 2.98 -2.56
N MET A 84 -8.89 3.93 -2.45
CA MET A 84 -8.75 4.70 -1.21
C MET A 84 -9.97 5.58 -0.98
N VAL A 85 -10.42 5.60 0.26
CA VAL A 85 -11.60 6.33 0.70
C VAL A 85 -11.22 7.43 1.69
N LYS A 86 -12.09 8.44 1.82
CA LYS A 86 -11.97 9.45 2.87
C LYS A 86 -12.51 8.91 4.19
N GLU A 87 -11.67 8.86 5.21
CA GLU A 87 -12.12 8.51 6.55
C GLU A 87 -12.88 9.69 7.21
N PRO A 88 -13.84 9.39 8.09
CA PRO A 88 -14.80 10.41 8.53
C PRO A 88 -14.27 11.40 9.59
N LEU A 89 -13.15 11.11 10.27
CA LEU A 89 -12.68 11.94 11.38
C LEU A 89 -11.83 13.14 10.91
N HIS A 90 -10.89 12.89 10.01
CA HIS A 90 -9.93 13.89 9.53
C HIS A 90 -10.07 14.15 8.03
N ASN A 91 -10.91 13.40 7.34
CA ASN A 91 -11.07 13.44 5.89
C ASN A 91 -9.78 13.08 5.12
N TRP A 92 -8.93 12.25 5.72
CA TRP A 92 -7.74 11.72 5.07
C TRP A 92 -8.07 10.55 4.14
N LEU A 93 -7.26 10.38 3.10
CA LEU A 93 -7.31 9.21 2.24
C LEU A 93 -6.65 8.02 2.94
N VAL A 94 -7.37 6.92 2.99
CA VAL A 94 -6.93 5.67 3.62
C VAL A 94 -7.38 4.45 2.83
N VAL A 95 -6.68 3.33 2.97
CA VAL A 95 -7.15 2.01 2.52
C VAL A 95 -8.14 1.48 3.55
N CYS A 96 -9.31 1.02 3.08
CA CYS A 96 -10.34 0.44 3.93
C CYS A 96 -11.19 -0.57 3.12
N PRO A 97 -11.34 -1.82 3.58
CA PRO A 97 -10.66 -2.42 4.73
C PRO A 97 -9.22 -2.84 4.44
N SER A 98 -8.39 -2.93 5.49
CA SER A 98 -7.05 -3.49 5.45
C SER A 98 -6.67 -4.08 6.81
N ASN A 99 -5.42 -4.48 6.97
CA ASN A 99 -4.83 -4.86 8.25
C ASN A 99 -3.37 -4.42 8.33
N SER A 100 -2.80 -4.40 9.54
CA SER A 100 -1.34 -4.32 9.70
C SER A 100 -0.81 -5.73 9.85
N PRO A 101 -0.18 -6.28 8.81
CA PRO A 101 0.18 -7.71 8.83
C PRO A 101 1.34 -7.96 9.80
N GLU A 102 1.21 -8.95 10.67
CA GLU A 102 0.03 -9.76 11.01
C GLU A 102 -0.46 -9.47 12.43
N ASN A 103 -0.50 -8.20 12.83
CA ASN A 103 -0.78 -7.79 14.19
C ASN A 103 -2.29 -7.64 14.47
N THR A 104 -2.64 -7.48 15.75
CA THR A 104 -4.00 -7.31 16.23
C THR A 104 -4.09 -6.09 17.13
N HIS A 105 -5.23 -5.42 17.10
CA HIS A 105 -5.56 -4.31 18.01
C HIS A 105 -6.77 -4.62 18.87
N ALA A 106 -7.06 -3.79 19.86
CA ALA A 106 -8.27 -3.90 20.65
C ALA A 106 -9.51 -3.60 19.79
N GLY A 107 -10.41 -4.55 19.71
CA GLY A 107 -11.70 -4.39 19.05
C GLY A 107 -12.85 -4.32 20.06
N SER A 108 -14.06 -4.03 19.58
CA SER A 108 -15.26 -3.91 20.44
C SER A 108 -15.59 -5.19 21.21
N ASN A 109 -15.22 -6.36 20.67
CA ASN A 109 -15.49 -7.68 21.23
C ASN A 109 -14.21 -8.50 21.46
N GLY A 110 -13.09 -7.86 21.78
CA GLY A 110 -11.80 -8.50 21.96
C GLY A 110 -10.75 -8.03 20.96
N LYS A 111 -9.90 -8.95 20.46
CA LYS A 111 -8.89 -8.62 19.46
C LYS A 111 -9.50 -8.53 18.07
N ALA A 112 -9.10 -7.49 17.33
CA ALA A 112 -9.43 -7.30 15.93
C ALA A 112 -8.15 -7.16 15.09
N THR A 113 -8.25 -7.40 13.78
CA THR A 113 -7.13 -7.27 12.84
C THR A 113 -7.45 -6.32 11.71
N THR A 114 -8.73 -6.25 11.32
CA THR A 114 -9.19 -5.39 10.22
C THR A 114 -9.33 -3.97 10.69
N ALA A 115 -8.76 -3.04 9.96
CA ALA A 115 -8.77 -1.62 10.25
C ALA A 115 -8.87 -0.79 8.97
N ALA A 116 -8.97 0.52 9.12
CA ALA A 116 -8.79 1.49 8.06
C ALA A 116 -7.53 2.30 8.33
N GLY A 117 -6.76 2.61 7.30
CA GLY A 117 -5.64 3.53 7.40
C GLY A 117 -4.46 3.01 8.21
N CYS A 118 -4.10 1.73 8.06
CA CYS A 118 -2.88 1.20 8.65
C CYS A 118 -1.66 1.98 8.16
N THR A 119 -0.73 2.28 9.04
CA THR A 119 0.46 3.09 8.73
C THR A 119 1.29 2.46 7.61
N LEU A 120 1.47 1.14 7.61
CA LEU A 120 2.18 0.44 6.54
C LEU A 120 1.55 0.68 5.17
N ASP A 121 0.23 0.65 5.06
CA ASP A 121 -0.46 0.88 3.77
C ASP A 121 -0.17 2.28 3.23
N ASN A 122 -0.29 3.28 4.10
CA ASN A 122 -0.02 4.67 3.75
C ASN A 122 1.43 4.85 3.28
N GLN A 123 2.38 4.25 3.98
CA GLN A 123 3.80 4.30 3.63
C GLN A 123 4.10 3.64 2.28
N LEU A 124 3.53 2.46 2.02
CA LEU A 124 3.71 1.73 0.75
C LEU A 124 3.13 2.50 -0.44
N ILE A 125 1.93 3.06 -0.28
CA ILE A 125 1.27 3.83 -1.34
C ILE A 125 1.99 5.16 -1.56
N PHE A 126 2.46 5.81 -0.50
CA PHE A 126 3.28 7.02 -0.61
C PHE A 126 4.53 6.76 -1.46
N ASP A 127 5.26 5.69 -1.20
CA ASP A 127 6.42 5.30 -2.01
C ASP A 127 6.03 5.02 -3.46
N LEU A 128 5.03 4.17 -3.68
CA LEU A 128 4.58 3.80 -5.02
C LEU A 128 4.21 5.04 -5.86
N TRP A 129 3.42 5.95 -5.29
CA TRP A 129 3.00 7.15 -6.02
C TRP A 129 4.16 8.10 -6.29
N ASN A 130 5.09 8.31 -5.35
CA ASN A 130 6.30 9.09 -5.60
C ASN A 130 7.19 8.46 -6.68
N GLN A 131 7.32 7.14 -6.69
CA GLN A 131 8.05 6.40 -7.73
C GLN A 131 7.40 6.56 -9.11
N ILE A 132 6.07 6.49 -9.19
CA ILE A 132 5.33 6.72 -10.44
C ILE A 132 5.50 8.16 -10.92
N ILE A 133 5.34 9.16 -10.05
CA ILE A 133 5.51 10.58 -10.36
C ILE A 133 6.91 10.84 -10.91
N THR A 134 7.93 10.33 -10.21
CA THR A 134 9.33 10.49 -10.63
C THR A 134 9.60 9.81 -11.97
N THR A 135 9.09 8.60 -12.15
CA THR A 135 9.26 7.85 -13.40
C THR A 135 8.55 8.54 -14.57
N ALA A 136 7.33 9.04 -14.36
CA ALA A 136 6.58 9.77 -15.39
C ALA A 136 7.36 11.01 -15.87
N ARG A 137 7.97 11.74 -14.94
CA ARG A 137 8.82 12.89 -15.25
C ARG A 137 10.10 12.50 -16.01
N LEU A 138 10.78 11.45 -15.57
CA LEU A 138 11.99 10.95 -16.24
C LEU A 138 11.72 10.46 -17.65
N LEU A 139 10.55 9.85 -17.88
CA LEU A 139 10.14 9.33 -19.19
C LEU A 139 9.45 10.36 -20.07
N GLY A 140 9.06 11.53 -19.51
CA GLY A 140 8.31 12.57 -20.24
C GLY A 140 6.89 12.12 -20.61
N THR A 141 6.22 11.35 -19.77
CA THR A 141 4.88 10.77 -20.03
C THR A 141 3.91 10.99 -18.87
N ASP A 142 2.61 10.81 -19.09
CA ASP A 142 1.56 10.78 -18.07
C ASP A 142 1.55 11.97 -17.08
N ALA A 143 1.85 13.18 -17.55
CA ALA A 143 1.94 14.37 -16.71
C ALA A 143 0.65 14.66 -15.91
N GLU A 144 -0.52 14.43 -16.52
CA GLU A 144 -1.82 14.61 -15.84
C GLU A 144 -1.99 13.61 -14.69
N PHE A 145 -1.62 12.35 -14.90
CA PHE A 145 -1.70 11.34 -13.84
C PHE A 145 -0.71 11.63 -12.71
N ALA A 146 0.52 12.04 -13.04
CA ALA A 146 1.49 12.46 -12.04
C ALA A 146 0.97 13.62 -11.19
N THR A 147 0.41 14.66 -11.81
CA THR A 147 -0.20 15.80 -11.10
C THR A 147 -1.36 15.36 -10.21
N ARG A 148 -2.20 14.45 -10.68
CA ARG A 148 -3.28 13.88 -9.87
C ARG A 148 -2.73 13.17 -8.64
N LEU A 149 -1.71 12.33 -8.78
CA LEU A 149 -1.10 11.63 -7.66
C LEU A 149 -0.46 12.58 -6.65
N GLU A 150 0.15 13.69 -7.10
CA GLU A 150 0.67 14.73 -6.21
C GLU A 150 -0.41 15.38 -5.34
N GLN A 151 -1.62 15.55 -5.87
CA GLN A 151 -2.74 16.04 -5.08
C GLN A 151 -3.20 14.97 -4.07
N ARG A 152 -3.33 13.73 -4.51
CA ARG A 152 -3.71 12.60 -3.66
C ARG A 152 -2.75 12.39 -2.48
N LEU A 153 -1.43 12.53 -2.72
CA LEU A 153 -0.42 12.46 -1.66
C LEU A 153 -0.65 13.47 -0.53
N LYS A 154 -1.12 14.68 -0.85
CA LYS A 154 -1.43 15.70 0.16
C LYS A 154 -2.67 15.39 1.00
N GLU A 155 -3.51 14.49 0.51
CA GLU A 155 -4.74 14.07 1.16
C GLU A 155 -4.57 12.80 2.01
N MET A 156 -3.44 12.12 1.90
CA MET A 156 -3.17 10.89 2.65
C MET A 156 -3.04 11.16 4.15
N ALA A 157 -3.42 10.14 4.94
CA ALA A 157 -3.18 10.18 6.38
C ALA A 157 -1.67 10.31 6.66
N PRO A 158 -1.24 11.31 7.47
CA PRO A 158 0.16 11.43 7.86
C PRO A 158 0.57 10.33 8.83
N MET A 159 1.86 10.11 8.98
CA MET A 159 2.39 9.32 10.08
C MET A 159 2.08 10.03 11.41
N GLN A 160 1.51 9.32 12.36
CA GLN A 160 1.04 9.86 13.63
C GLN A 160 1.88 9.36 14.79
N ILE A 161 2.06 10.21 15.80
CA ILE A 161 2.73 9.84 17.06
C ILE A 161 1.66 9.60 18.11
N GLY A 162 1.67 8.41 18.69
CA GLY A 162 0.73 8.01 19.72
C GLY A 162 1.09 8.53 21.11
N ARG A 163 0.22 8.26 22.08
CA ARG A 163 0.32 8.74 23.48
C ARG A 163 1.57 8.28 24.22
N TRP A 164 2.26 7.29 23.74
CA TRP A 164 3.51 6.79 24.32
C TRP A 164 4.76 7.40 23.66
N GLY A 165 4.62 8.23 22.62
CA GLY A 165 5.71 8.75 21.81
C GLY A 165 6.16 7.80 20.69
N GLN A 166 5.43 6.72 20.45
CA GLN A 166 5.67 5.76 19.36
C GLN A 166 5.05 6.26 18.06
N LEU A 167 5.58 5.78 16.93
CA LEU A 167 4.88 5.83 15.65
C LEU A 167 3.68 4.88 15.72
N GLN A 168 2.47 5.39 15.46
CA GLN A 168 1.26 4.58 15.48
C GLN A 168 1.26 3.54 14.36
N GLU A 169 0.88 2.30 14.69
CA GLU A 169 0.69 1.23 13.73
C GLU A 169 -0.65 1.34 12.99
N TRP A 170 -1.67 1.87 13.67
CA TRP A 170 -3.01 2.10 13.12
C TRP A 170 -3.36 3.59 13.12
N MET A 171 -4.38 3.94 12.34
CA MET A 171 -4.88 5.31 12.31
C MET A 171 -5.37 5.80 13.67
N MET A 172 -5.95 4.91 14.48
CA MET A 172 -6.30 5.19 15.87
C MET A 172 -5.15 4.75 16.79
N ASP A 173 -4.95 5.46 17.88
CA ASP A 173 -3.91 5.13 18.88
C ASP A 173 -4.30 3.88 19.70
N TRP A 174 -4.27 2.73 19.03
CA TRP A 174 -4.57 1.41 19.60
C TRP A 174 -3.31 0.64 20.03
N ASP A 175 -2.14 1.21 19.81
CA ASP A 175 -0.89 0.56 20.16
C ASP A 175 -0.82 0.24 21.66
N ASN A 176 -0.19 -0.87 21.98
CA ASN A 176 0.03 -1.31 23.34
C ASN A 176 1.54 -1.41 23.61
N PRO A 177 2.10 -0.68 24.58
CA PRO A 177 3.53 -0.72 24.89
C PRO A 177 4.00 -2.08 25.43
N GLN A 178 3.07 -2.98 25.75
CA GLN A 178 3.34 -4.35 26.16
C GLN A 178 3.23 -5.36 25.00
N ASP A 179 2.99 -4.87 23.79
CA ASP A 179 2.89 -5.74 22.62
C ASP A 179 4.26 -6.33 22.28
N VAL A 180 4.29 -7.67 22.19
CA VAL A 180 5.49 -8.44 21.85
C VAL A 180 5.36 -9.09 20.47
N HIS A 181 4.49 -8.54 19.62
CA HIS A 181 4.34 -9.07 18.28
C HIS A 181 5.66 -9.01 17.50
N ARG A 182 5.94 -10.07 16.72
CA ARG A 182 7.23 -10.23 16.03
C ARG A 182 7.42 -9.28 14.83
N HIS A 183 6.33 -8.70 14.29
CA HIS A 183 6.39 -7.75 13.18
C HIS A 183 6.27 -6.30 13.67
N VAL A 184 6.97 -5.42 13.00
CA VAL A 184 6.97 -3.97 13.21
C VAL A 184 6.63 -3.27 11.90
N SER A 185 5.51 -3.66 11.29
CA SER A 185 5.10 -3.28 9.94
C SER A 185 5.09 -1.76 9.71
N HIS A 186 4.68 -0.99 10.71
CA HIS A 186 4.64 0.48 10.67
C HIS A 186 6.02 1.16 10.61
N LEU A 187 7.10 0.41 10.84
CA LEU A 187 8.47 0.92 10.67
C LEU A 187 9.01 0.80 9.24
N TYR A 188 8.18 0.35 8.29
CA TYR A 188 8.55 0.33 6.86
C TYR A 188 9.06 1.69 6.38
N GLY A 189 8.46 2.80 6.83
CA GLY A 189 8.89 4.15 6.47
C GLY A 189 10.32 4.50 6.88
N LEU A 190 10.83 3.85 7.95
CA LEU A 190 12.23 3.97 8.37
C LEU A 190 13.14 3.05 7.54
N PHE A 191 12.73 1.79 7.36
CA PHE A 191 13.42 0.78 6.57
C PHE A 191 12.43 -0.31 6.13
N PRO A 192 12.42 -0.66 4.83
CA PRO A 192 13.35 -0.32 3.75
C PRO A 192 13.05 1.00 3.00
N SER A 193 12.02 1.74 3.36
CA SER A 193 11.81 3.10 2.85
C SER A 193 12.75 4.12 3.55
N ASN A 194 12.58 5.40 3.27
CA ASN A 194 13.33 6.52 3.86
C ASN A 194 12.45 7.77 3.99
N GLN A 195 11.22 7.58 4.42
CA GLN A 195 10.22 8.64 4.61
C GLN A 195 10.49 9.51 5.83
#